data_b42cbf9b969307112e3c5789c6ff44c5
#
_entry.id   b42cbf9b969307112e3c5789c6ff44c5
#
_cell.length_a   1.000
_cell.length_b   1.000
_cell.length_c   1.000
_cell.angle_alpha   90.00
_cell.angle_beta   90.00
_cell.angle_gamma   90.00
#
_symmetry.space_group_name_H-M   'P 1'
#
loop_
_entity.id
_entity.type
_entity.pdbx_description
1 polymer ?
#
loop_
_entity_poly.entity_id
_entity_poly.type
_entity_poly.pdbx_seq_one_letter_code
_entity_poly.pdbx_strand_id
1 'polypeptide(L)'
;MSLRLNRRDFVLGSTTLLAAPFIPKLARASNSIVAAAFPGTWEDAFRSIVAPIAAQSGVDVTIAPALAQDQVGRMMASAGSPPYDALLVSPGQTAMLEEAGLIEEIDPSRLENWDLLIESAKTPFGPHVTVEVNGIAYNPETVPTPSGYLDLFENPAFEGRVAWIGFGSNTATMAWVELAKLLGGGADNMQPVFDLLAEKIDWIGAIANSGNAQQTMYQQGEIDVFMASTGNVARLRSLGLPCNFAHPQSGSPAIPVAIHMTKGASNPDAVYAYMDAAISTAAQSQLAEPPTGYVPTNSEVPFTDLIREFVTPETLSNAVYPDWAAINRNRAEWTAEFDRVVAR
;
A
#
# COMPACT_ATOMS: atom_id res chain seq x y z
N MET A 1 -27.72 61.10 -54.18
CA MET A 1 -26.86 60.62 -55.29
C MET A 1 -26.60 59.14 -55.05
N SER A 2 -27.44 58.30 -55.69
CA SER A 2 -27.44 56.83 -55.46
C SER A 2 -26.58 56.18 -56.54
N LEU A 3 -25.57 55.49 -56.16
CA LEU A 3 -24.79 54.61 -57.06
C LEU A 3 -25.34 53.20 -56.95
N ARG A 4 -26.00 52.77 -58.06
CA ARG A 4 -26.42 51.38 -58.29
C ARG A 4 -25.20 50.60 -58.81
N LEU A 5 -24.78 49.56 -58.09
CA LEU A 5 -23.82 48.60 -58.55
C LEU A 5 -24.53 47.50 -59.34
N ASN A 6 -24.07 47.33 -60.59
CA ASN A 6 -24.60 46.44 -61.59
C ASN A 6 -24.07 45.01 -61.41
N ARG A 7 -24.95 44.04 -61.46
CA ARG A 7 -24.63 42.59 -61.44
C ARG A 7 -24.23 42.13 -62.83
N ARG A 8 -22.95 42.18 -63.17
CA ARG A 8 -22.36 41.40 -64.28
C ARG A 8 -20.90 41.80 -64.45
N ASP A 9 -20.03 41.07 -63.71
CA ASP A 9 -18.67 40.78 -64.14
C ASP A 9 -18.17 39.63 -63.25
N PHE A 10 -18.52 38.42 -63.65
CA PHE A 10 -18.03 37.20 -63.11
C PHE A 10 -16.81 36.83 -63.93
N VAL A 11 -15.64 37.28 -63.51
CA VAL A 11 -14.37 36.89 -64.13
C VAL A 11 -13.90 35.61 -63.47
N LEU A 12 -13.78 34.55 -64.25
CA LEU A 12 -13.14 33.28 -63.94
C LEU A 12 -11.68 33.50 -63.48
N GLY A 13 -11.47 33.39 -62.19
CA GLY A 13 -10.15 33.23 -61.59
C GLY A 13 -9.99 31.77 -61.14
N SER A 14 -9.27 30.98 -61.90
CA SER A 14 -8.90 29.60 -61.57
C SER A 14 -7.89 29.64 -60.42
N THR A 15 -8.39 29.51 -59.18
CA THR A 15 -7.57 29.25 -57.99
C THR A 15 -7.30 27.75 -57.90
N THR A 16 -6.12 27.35 -58.29
CA THR A 16 -5.53 26.03 -58.01
C THR A 16 -5.44 25.90 -56.49
N LEU A 17 -6.40 25.23 -55.87
CA LEU A 17 -6.27 24.75 -54.50
C LEU A 17 -5.16 23.69 -54.48
N LEU A 18 -3.99 24.06 -53.97
CA LEU A 18 -2.98 23.14 -53.52
C LEU A 18 -3.61 22.35 -52.33
N ALA A 19 -4.13 21.17 -52.64
CA ALA A 19 -4.51 20.17 -51.61
C ALA A 19 -3.22 19.77 -50.89
N ALA A 20 -2.92 20.41 -49.75
CA ALA A 20 -1.96 19.87 -48.80
C ALA A 20 -2.39 18.45 -48.44
N PRO A 21 -1.49 17.46 -48.53
CA PRO A 21 -1.84 16.12 -48.07
C PRO A 21 -2.20 16.21 -46.59
N PHE A 22 -3.46 15.94 -46.28
CA PHE A 22 -3.91 15.70 -44.92
C PHE A 22 -3.23 14.39 -44.53
N ILE A 23 -2.02 14.46 -43.95
CA ILE A 23 -1.41 13.34 -43.24
C ILE A 23 -2.30 13.17 -41.99
N PRO A 24 -3.11 12.09 -41.89
CA PRO A 24 -3.77 11.82 -40.68
C PRO A 24 -2.65 11.68 -39.63
N LYS A 25 -2.59 12.59 -38.64
CA LYS A 25 -1.91 12.24 -37.40
C LYS A 25 -2.55 10.93 -37.00
N LEU A 26 -1.83 9.82 -37.21
CA LEU A 26 -2.14 8.59 -36.49
C LEU A 26 -2.30 9.06 -35.04
N ALA A 27 -3.52 8.99 -34.54
CA ALA A 27 -3.77 9.08 -33.12
C ALA A 27 -2.94 7.92 -32.55
N ARG A 28 -1.74 8.24 -32.04
CA ARG A 28 -0.98 7.35 -31.21
C ARG A 28 -1.96 7.06 -30.08
N ALA A 29 -2.44 5.82 -29.99
CA ALA A 29 -3.17 5.39 -28.81
C ALA A 29 -2.38 5.95 -27.64
N SER A 30 -3.03 6.78 -26.81
CA SER A 30 -2.32 7.42 -25.71
C SER A 30 -1.79 6.28 -24.86
N ASN A 31 -0.47 6.12 -24.80
CA ASN A 31 0.17 5.07 -24.01
C ASN A 31 0.13 5.51 -22.54
N SER A 32 -1.08 5.82 -22.08
CA SER A 32 -1.35 6.37 -20.75
C SER A 32 -2.22 5.42 -19.96
N ILE A 33 -1.97 5.37 -18.66
CA ILE A 33 -2.74 4.60 -17.67
C ILE A 33 -3.05 5.45 -16.45
N VAL A 34 -4.09 5.05 -15.72
CA VAL A 34 -4.39 5.54 -14.38
C VAL A 34 -4.02 4.45 -13.37
N ALA A 35 -3.02 4.70 -12.54
CA ALA A 35 -2.59 3.78 -11.50
C ALA A 35 -2.98 4.32 -10.12
N ALA A 36 -3.69 3.53 -9.34
CA ALA A 36 -3.98 3.88 -7.96
C ALA A 36 -2.74 3.69 -7.08
N ALA A 37 -2.56 4.57 -6.09
CA ALA A 37 -1.55 4.43 -5.05
C ALA A 37 -2.10 4.91 -3.70
N PHE A 38 -1.52 4.47 -2.59
CA PHE A 38 -1.91 5.00 -1.28
C PHE A 38 -1.52 6.47 -1.17
N PRO A 39 -2.35 7.31 -0.53
CA PRO A 39 -2.05 8.73 -0.35
C PRO A 39 -0.77 8.97 0.47
N GLY A 40 -0.13 10.12 0.26
CA GLY A 40 1.05 10.55 0.99
C GLY A 40 2.34 9.93 0.47
N THR A 41 3.18 9.35 1.33
CA THR A 41 4.52 8.86 0.96
C THR A 41 4.52 7.89 -0.24
N TRP A 42 3.50 7.03 -0.36
CA TRP A 42 3.34 6.13 -1.49
C TRP A 42 3.04 6.88 -2.79
N GLU A 43 2.07 7.81 -2.75
CA GLU A 43 1.76 8.65 -3.91
C GLU A 43 2.98 9.42 -4.37
N ASP A 44 3.68 10.09 -3.43
CA ASP A 44 4.87 10.88 -3.73
C ASP A 44 5.98 10.03 -4.34
N ALA A 45 6.25 8.85 -3.78
CA ALA A 45 7.25 7.92 -4.28
C ALA A 45 6.92 7.40 -5.68
N PHE A 46 5.67 7.02 -5.91
CA PHE A 46 5.26 6.51 -7.22
C PHE A 46 5.24 7.59 -8.29
N ARG A 47 4.87 8.83 -7.94
CA ARG A 47 4.98 10.00 -8.86
C ARG A 47 6.41 10.38 -9.19
N SER A 48 7.31 10.35 -8.20
CA SER A 48 8.67 10.87 -8.38
C SER A 48 9.69 9.81 -8.82
N ILE A 49 9.41 8.53 -8.61
CA ILE A 49 10.33 7.44 -8.91
C ILE A 49 9.77 6.51 -9.99
N VAL A 50 8.61 5.88 -9.73
CA VAL A 50 8.12 4.81 -10.62
C VAL A 50 7.58 5.35 -11.94
N ALA A 51 6.75 6.39 -11.90
CA ALA A 51 6.17 6.97 -13.12
C ALA A 51 7.25 7.53 -14.10
N PRO A 52 8.32 8.23 -13.64
CA PRO A 52 9.40 8.64 -14.52
C PRO A 52 10.18 7.48 -15.13
N ILE A 53 10.33 6.35 -14.41
CA ILE A 53 10.99 5.16 -14.98
C ILE A 53 10.08 4.51 -16.04
N ALA A 54 8.78 4.37 -15.78
CA ALA A 54 7.81 3.90 -16.78
C ALA A 54 7.76 4.80 -18.02
N ALA A 55 7.96 6.12 -17.85
CA ALA A 55 8.01 7.06 -18.95
C ALA A 55 9.18 6.82 -19.91
N GLN A 56 10.28 6.20 -19.46
CA GLN A 56 11.40 5.80 -20.32
C GLN A 56 10.98 4.73 -21.33
N SER A 57 9.99 3.90 -20.99
CA SER A 57 9.34 2.94 -21.89
C SER A 57 8.17 3.56 -22.67
N GLY A 58 8.03 4.89 -22.63
CA GLY A 58 7.00 5.63 -23.36
C GLY A 58 5.60 5.56 -22.75
N VAL A 59 5.47 5.20 -21.49
CA VAL A 59 4.19 5.13 -20.77
C VAL A 59 3.98 6.39 -19.94
N ASP A 60 2.80 7.02 -20.09
CA ASP A 60 2.38 8.15 -19.26
C ASP A 60 1.48 7.64 -18.14
N VAL A 61 1.94 7.75 -16.88
CA VAL A 61 1.26 7.23 -15.71
C VAL A 61 0.65 8.36 -14.90
N THR A 62 -0.66 8.38 -14.81
CA THR A 62 -1.38 9.22 -13.86
C THR A 62 -1.55 8.48 -12.54
N ILE A 63 -0.87 8.92 -11.49
CA ILE A 63 -1.05 8.36 -10.14
C ILE A 63 -2.30 8.97 -9.50
N ALA A 64 -3.26 8.13 -9.13
CA ALA A 64 -4.51 8.50 -8.48
C ALA A 64 -4.50 8.05 -7.01
N PRO A 65 -4.43 8.99 -6.04
CA PRO A 65 -4.41 8.62 -4.63
C PRO A 65 -5.75 8.03 -4.18
N ALA A 66 -5.69 6.82 -3.58
CA ALA A 66 -6.84 6.17 -2.98
C ALA A 66 -6.38 5.16 -1.92
N LEU A 67 -7.07 5.11 -0.78
CA LEU A 67 -6.86 4.07 0.22
C LEU A 67 -7.26 2.70 -0.36
N ALA A 68 -6.67 1.62 0.15
CA ALA A 68 -6.89 0.28 -0.38
C ALA A 68 -8.38 -0.12 -0.44
N GLN A 69 -9.15 0.20 0.61
CA GLN A 69 -10.59 -0.07 0.64
C GLN A 69 -11.37 0.78 -0.37
N ASP A 70 -10.97 2.03 -0.58
CA ASP A 70 -11.58 2.90 -1.59
C ASP A 70 -11.30 2.39 -3.01
N GLN A 71 -10.09 1.86 -3.25
CA GLN A 71 -9.75 1.22 -4.52
C GLN A 71 -10.71 0.06 -4.80
N VAL A 72 -10.86 -0.88 -3.85
CA VAL A 72 -11.79 -2.01 -3.95
C VAL A 72 -13.23 -1.54 -4.15
N GLY A 73 -13.71 -0.60 -3.31
CA GLY A 73 -15.07 -0.08 -3.40
C GLY A 73 -15.39 0.55 -4.76
N ARG A 74 -14.45 1.34 -5.31
CA ARG A 74 -14.62 1.96 -6.64
C ARG A 74 -14.57 0.93 -7.76
N MET A 75 -13.72 -0.08 -7.66
CA MET A 75 -13.69 -1.19 -8.61
C MET A 75 -15.00 -1.97 -8.62
N MET A 76 -15.54 -2.32 -7.44
CA MET A 76 -16.83 -3.02 -7.33
C MET A 76 -18.00 -2.19 -7.87
N ALA A 77 -17.96 -0.87 -7.71
CA ALA A 77 -19.01 0.03 -8.20
C ALA A 77 -18.91 0.34 -9.71
N SER A 78 -17.81 -0.04 -10.38
CA SER A 78 -17.48 0.45 -11.73
C SER A 78 -18.25 -0.21 -12.87
N ALA A 79 -19.04 -1.27 -12.61
CA ALA A 79 -19.87 -1.95 -13.60
C ALA A 79 -19.16 -2.32 -14.92
N GLY A 80 -17.87 -2.70 -14.86
CA GLY A 80 -17.09 -3.13 -16.03
C GLY A 80 -16.32 -2.01 -16.76
N SER A 81 -16.35 -0.78 -16.24
CA SER A 81 -15.50 0.33 -16.69
C SER A 81 -14.59 0.75 -15.54
N PRO A 82 -13.44 0.09 -15.36
CA PRO A 82 -12.59 0.30 -14.19
C PRO A 82 -12.07 1.76 -14.16
N PRO A 83 -12.10 2.43 -12.98
CA PRO A 83 -11.58 3.78 -12.82
C PRO A 83 -10.04 3.83 -12.78
N TYR A 84 -9.41 2.68 -12.67
CA TYR A 84 -7.96 2.49 -12.64
C TYR A 84 -7.57 1.35 -13.59
N ASP A 85 -6.42 1.47 -14.24
CA ASP A 85 -5.80 0.41 -15.03
C ASP A 85 -4.91 -0.48 -14.15
N ALA A 86 -4.32 0.09 -13.10
CA ALA A 86 -3.51 -0.62 -12.12
C ALA A 86 -3.90 -0.23 -10.69
N LEU A 87 -3.84 -1.21 -9.78
CA LEU A 87 -4.13 -1.05 -8.36
C LEU A 87 -2.88 -1.30 -7.54
N LEU A 88 -2.74 -0.58 -6.43
CA LEU A 88 -1.71 -0.83 -5.42
C LEU A 88 -2.42 -1.21 -4.12
N VAL A 89 -2.37 -2.48 -3.75
CA VAL A 89 -3.13 -3.02 -2.62
C VAL A 89 -2.35 -4.06 -1.84
N SER A 90 -2.87 -4.43 -0.67
CA SER A 90 -2.34 -5.47 0.22
C SER A 90 -3.15 -6.78 0.07
N PRO A 91 -2.68 -7.93 0.59
CA PRO A 91 -3.30 -9.23 0.34
C PRO A 91 -4.78 -9.33 0.70
N GLY A 92 -5.24 -8.63 1.74
CA GLY A 92 -6.66 -8.63 2.10
C GLY A 92 -7.53 -8.06 1.00
N GLN A 93 -7.10 -7.00 0.34
CA GLN A 93 -7.79 -6.39 -0.79
C GLN A 93 -7.60 -7.20 -2.07
N THR A 94 -6.40 -7.78 -2.27
CA THR A 94 -6.15 -8.71 -3.39
C THR A 94 -7.16 -9.85 -3.38
N ALA A 95 -7.37 -10.52 -2.23
CA ALA A 95 -8.32 -11.61 -2.11
C ALA A 95 -9.77 -11.18 -2.47
N MET A 96 -10.18 -9.98 -2.05
CA MET A 96 -11.51 -9.44 -2.40
C MET A 96 -11.65 -9.16 -3.90
N LEU A 97 -10.60 -8.63 -4.53
CA LEU A 97 -10.59 -8.30 -5.96
C LEU A 97 -10.54 -9.56 -6.82
N GLU A 98 -9.80 -10.58 -6.39
CA GLU A 98 -9.72 -11.90 -7.02
C GLU A 98 -11.07 -12.62 -6.96
N GLU A 99 -11.69 -12.71 -5.78
CA GLU A 99 -13.01 -13.32 -5.60
C GLU A 99 -14.08 -12.63 -6.45
N ALA A 100 -14.00 -11.30 -6.59
CA ALA A 100 -14.90 -10.52 -7.43
C ALA A 100 -14.56 -10.59 -8.93
N GLY A 101 -13.43 -11.20 -9.32
CA GLY A 101 -12.98 -11.28 -10.70
C GLY A 101 -12.64 -9.92 -11.31
N LEU A 102 -12.09 -8.99 -10.52
CA LEU A 102 -11.81 -7.60 -10.91
C LEU A 102 -10.34 -7.33 -11.27
N ILE A 103 -9.46 -8.31 -11.08
CA ILE A 103 -8.05 -8.26 -11.49
C ILE A 103 -7.74 -9.40 -12.46
N GLU A 104 -6.71 -9.21 -13.28
CA GLU A 104 -6.28 -10.18 -14.29
C GLU A 104 -5.08 -10.98 -13.78
N GLU A 105 -5.02 -12.26 -14.15
CA GLU A 105 -3.75 -13.00 -14.09
C GLU A 105 -2.76 -12.39 -15.08
N ILE A 106 -1.51 -12.27 -14.66
CA ILE A 106 -0.45 -11.72 -15.51
C ILE A 106 0.35 -12.82 -16.20
N ASP A 107 0.96 -12.46 -17.33
CA ASP A 107 2.00 -13.25 -17.98
C ASP A 107 3.38 -12.76 -17.50
N PRO A 108 4.06 -13.51 -16.62
CA PRO A 108 5.36 -13.12 -16.08
C PRO A 108 6.44 -12.89 -17.14
N SER A 109 6.35 -13.57 -18.29
CA SER A 109 7.32 -13.44 -19.37
C SER A 109 7.35 -12.05 -20.02
N ARG A 110 6.36 -11.21 -19.72
CA ARG A 110 6.25 -9.83 -20.17
C ARG A 110 6.91 -8.82 -19.23
N LEU A 111 7.44 -9.27 -18.10
CA LEU A 111 8.13 -8.45 -17.11
C LEU A 111 9.63 -8.79 -17.15
N GLU A 112 10.45 -7.85 -17.63
CA GLU A 112 11.90 -8.06 -17.79
C GLU A 112 12.60 -8.29 -16.44
N ASN A 113 12.09 -7.65 -15.38
CA ASN A 113 12.62 -7.72 -14.02
C ASN A 113 12.01 -8.82 -13.14
N TRP A 114 11.10 -9.66 -13.70
CA TRP A 114 10.41 -10.70 -12.92
C TRP A 114 11.34 -11.71 -12.26
N ASP A 115 12.35 -12.16 -12.98
CA ASP A 115 13.28 -13.17 -12.46
C ASP A 115 14.20 -12.61 -11.35
N LEU A 116 14.31 -11.30 -11.24
CA LEU A 116 15.06 -10.64 -10.17
C LEU A 116 14.29 -10.59 -8.85
N LEU A 117 12.99 -10.86 -8.86
CA LEU A 117 12.18 -10.85 -7.63
C LEU A 117 12.50 -12.07 -6.75
N ILE A 118 12.48 -11.84 -5.43
CA ILE A 118 12.43 -12.92 -4.45
C ILE A 118 11.16 -13.76 -4.67
N GLU A 119 11.20 -15.06 -4.37
CA GLU A 119 10.10 -15.96 -4.73
C GLU A 119 8.77 -15.58 -4.08
N SER A 120 8.80 -15.11 -2.83
CA SER A 120 7.61 -14.65 -2.11
C SER A 120 6.97 -13.37 -2.69
N ALA A 121 7.64 -12.68 -3.62
CA ALA A 121 7.11 -11.50 -4.29
C ALA A 121 6.43 -11.79 -5.63
N LYS A 122 6.48 -13.04 -6.09
CA LYS A 122 5.90 -13.50 -7.36
C LYS A 122 4.51 -14.06 -7.11
N THR A 123 3.48 -13.42 -7.68
CA THR A 123 2.09 -13.92 -7.60
C THR A 123 1.45 -14.01 -8.98
N PRO A 124 0.42 -14.85 -9.15
CA PRO A 124 -0.29 -14.95 -10.43
C PRO A 124 -0.92 -13.63 -10.89
N PHE A 125 -1.28 -12.73 -9.95
CA PHE A 125 -1.98 -11.50 -10.25
C PHE A 125 -1.10 -10.26 -10.33
N GLY A 126 0.22 -10.40 -10.07
CA GLY A 126 1.17 -9.31 -10.17
C GLY A 126 2.31 -9.39 -9.15
N PRO A 127 3.33 -8.53 -9.30
CA PRO A 127 4.46 -8.51 -8.40
C PRO A 127 4.16 -7.80 -7.09
N HIS A 128 4.75 -8.26 -6.00
CA HIS A 128 4.91 -7.44 -4.82
C HIS A 128 6.06 -6.45 -5.03
N VAL A 129 5.81 -5.17 -4.75
CA VAL A 129 6.79 -4.09 -4.88
C VAL A 129 7.57 -3.84 -3.60
N THR A 130 7.04 -4.29 -2.47
CA THR A 130 7.71 -4.27 -1.16
C THR A 130 7.03 -5.23 -0.21
N VAL A 131 7.69 -5.51 0.92
CA VAL A 131 7.13 -6.23 2.06
C VAL A 131 7.26 -5.33 3.30
N GLU A 132 6.14 -4.89 3.85
CA GLU A 132 6.14 -4.16 5.12
C GLU A 132 6.23 -5.14 6.29
N VAL A 133 7.32 -5.07 7.05
CA VAL A 133 7.48 -5.82 8.29
C VAL A 133 6.88 -5.02 9.44
N ASN A 134 5.97 -5.64 10.18
CA ASN A 134 5.21 -5.02 11.26
C ASN A 134 5.59 -5.61 12.62
N GLY A 135 5.47 -4.79 13.65
CA GLY A 135 5.80 -5.16 15.02
C GLY A 135 5.41 -4.04 15.98
N ILE A 136 6.26 -3.80 16.95
CA ILE A 136 5.98 -2.88 18.06
C ILE A 136 6.99 -1.73 17.99
N ALA A 137 6.50 -0.50 17.76
CA ALA A 137 7.27 0.72 17.93
C ALA A 137 7.23 1.14 19.39
N TYR A 138 8.37 1.52 19.95
CA TYR A 138 8.47 1.94 21.34
C TYR A 138 9.52 3.03 21.56
N ASN A 139 9.35 3.82 22.62
CA ASN A 139 10.32 4.82 23.06
C ASN A 139 11.33 4.17 24.00
N PRO A 140 12.60 3.97 23.59
CA PRO A 140 13.60 3.29 24.40
C PRO A 140 14.07 4.10 25.62
N GLU A 141 13.73 5.40 25.71
CA GLU A 141 14.07 6.26 26.83
C GLU A 141 13.08 6.16 27.99
N THR A 142 11.86 5.68 27.72
CA THR A 142 10.76 5.69 28.70
C THR A 142 10.24 4.31 29.07
N VAL A 143 10.37 3.32 28.17
CA VAL A 143 9.90 1.95 28.39
C VAL A 143 10.95 0.92 27.97
N PRO A 144 10.95 -0.28 28.59
CA PRO A 144 11.82 -1.37 28.16
C PRO A 144 11.41 -1.89 26.77
N THR A 145 12.32 -2.65 26.14
CA THR A 145 12.01 -3.33 24.88
C THR A 145 10.87 -4.34 25.06
N PRO A 146 9.73 -4.20 24.36
CA PRO A 146 8.65 -5.18 24.43
C PRO A 146 9.09 -6.53 23.86
N SER A 147 8.74 -7.63 24.53
CA SER A 147 9.03 -8.98 24.03
C SER A 147 7.97 -9.48 23.03
N GLY A 148 6.78 -8.92 23.05
CA GLY A 148 5.67 -9.28 22.16
C GLY A 148 4.36 -8.64 22.59
N TYR A 149 3.29 -9.00 21.89
CA TYR A 149 1.99 -8.36 22.08
C TYR A 149 1.37 -8.64 23.46
N LEU A 150 1.58 -9.83 24.02
CA LEU A 150 1.04 -10.19 25.34
C LEU A 150 1.76 -9.43 26.46
N ASP A 151 3.07 -9.20 26.32
CA ASP A 151 3.87 -8.41 27.25
C ASP A 151 3.30 -7.00 27.48
N LEU A 152 2.65 -6.42 26.44
CA LEU A 152 2.00 -5.11 26.53
C LEU A 152 0.80 -5.08 27.49
N PHE A 153 0.25 -6.23 27.88
CA PHE A 153 -0.87 -6.37 28.81
C PHE A 153 -0.47 -6.94 30.17
N GLU A 154 0.74 -7.49 30.28
CA GLU A 154 1.20 -8.18 31.51
C GLU A 154 2.30 -7.42 32.27
N ASN A 155 3.16 -6.69 31.54
CA ASN A 155 4.29 -5.99 32.12
C ASN A 155 3.87 -4.57 32.56
N PRO A 156 3.96 -4.26 33.88
CA PRO A 156 3.54 -2.96 34.43
C PRO A 156 4.23 -1.75 33.81
N ALA A 157 5.40 -1.93 33.16
CA ALA A 157 6.09 -0.84 32.47
C ALA A 157 5.28 -0.27 31.28
N PHE A 158 4.30 -1.00 30.77
CA PHE A 158 3.48 -0.60 29.63
C PHE A 158 2.07 -0.11 30.02
N GLU A 159 1.71 -0.18 31.30
CA GLU A 159 0.40 0.28 31.76
C GLU A 159 0.19 1.77 31.47
N GLY A 160 -0.91 2.10 30.79
CA GLY A 160 -1.27 3.46 30.38
C GLY A 160 -0.40 4.06 29.28
N ARG A 161 0.51 3.28 28.65
CA ARG A 161 1.50 3.80 27.69
C ARG A 161 1.32 3.29 26.27
N VAL A 162 0.41 2.37 26.04
CA VAL A 162 0.20 1.71 24.74
C VAL A 162 -1.02 2.27 24.05
N ALA A 163 -0.88 2.67 22.77
CA ALA A 163 -2.04 2.95 21.93
C ALA A 163 -2.34 1.77 21.01
N TRP A 164 -3.60 1.39 20.95
CA TRP A 164 -4.12 0.41 20.02
C TRP A 164 -5.06 1.05 19.00
N ILE A 165 -5.30 0.35 17.89
CA ILE A 165 -6.33 0.67 16.89
C ILE A 165 -7.22 -0.56 16.76
N GLY A 166 -8.49 -0.38 16.46
CA GLY A 166 -9.40 -1.47 16.13
C GLY A 166 -9.08 -2.09 14.75
N PHE A 167 -9.94 -2.98 14.30
CA PHE A 167 -9.74 -3.81 13.11
C PHE A 167 -9.82 -3.07 11.77
N GLY A 168 -10.00 -1.75 11.77
CA GLY A 168 -9.91 -0.90 10.55
C GLY A 168 -8.49 -0.77 9.99
N SER A 169 -7.45 -0.98 10.82
CA SER A 169 -6.04 -0.97 10.42
C SER A 169 -5.54 -2.39 10.15
N ASN A 170 -4.88 -2.62 9.01
CA ASN A 170 -4.26 -3.92 8.72
C ASN A 170 -3.15 -4.26 9.74
N THR A 171 -2.28 -3.29 10.06
CA THR A 171 -1.22 -3.45 11.06
C THR A 171 -1.78 -3.86 12.43
N ALA A 172 -2.81 -3.15 12.91
CA ALA A 172 -3.45 -3.49 14.18
C ALA A 172 -4.18 -4.85 14.10
N THR A 173 -4.88 -5.13 13.00
CA THR A 173 -5.57 -6.42 12.82
C THR A 173 -4.61 -7.59 12.89
N MET A 174 -3.43 -7.49 12.30
CA MET A 174 -2.41 -8.54 12.39
C MET A 174 -1.94 -8.72 13.84
N ALA A 175 -1.69 -7.63 14.56
CA ALA A 175 -1.29 -7.68 15.96
C ALA A 175 -2.36 -8.35 16.83
N TRP A 176 -3.64 -8.02 16.60
CA TRP A 176 -4.77 -8.67 17.29
C TRP A 176 -4.88 -10.17 16.97
N VAL A 177 -4.68 -10.56 15.71
CA VAL A 177 -4.69 -11.98 15.32
C VAL A 177 -3.53 -12.74 15.95
N GLU A 178 -2.33 -12.16 15.98
CA GLU A 178 -1.18 -12.78 16.64
C GLU A 178 -1.39 -12.87 18.17
N LEU A 179 -1.96 -11.84 18.79
CA LEU A 179 -2.34 -11.88 20.20
C LEU A 179 -3.39 -12.97 20.44
N ALA A 180 -4.41 -13.11 19.57
CA ALA A 180 -5.40 -14.17 19.67
C ALA A 180 -4.74 -15.55 19.65
N LYS A 181 -3.77 -15.80 18.76
CA LYS A 181 -3.02 -17.08 18.72
C LYS A 181 -2.28 -17.36 20.02
N LEU A 182 -1.64 -16.35 20.61
CA LEU A 182 -0.96 -16.48 21.91
C LEU A 182 -1.92 -16.84 23.05
N LEU A 183 -3.17 -16.42 22.94
CA LEU A 183 -4.26 -16.71 23.92
C LEU A 183 -5.04 -18.00 23.58
N GLY A 184 -4.62 -18.78 22.58
CA GLY A 184 -5.27 -20.01 22.17
C GLY A 184 -6.43 -19.84 21.17
N GLY A 185 -6.56 -18.65 20.58
CA GLY A 185 -7.50 -18.31 19.52
C GLY A 185 -6.82 -18.20 18.13
N GLY A 186 -7.22 -17.21 17.34
CA GLY A 186 -6.70 -16.91 16.01
C GLY A 186 -7.72 -16.20 15.12
N ALA A 187 -7.49 -16.22 13.80
CA ALA A 187 -8.36 -15.55 12.83
C ALA A 187 -9.80 -16.12 12.76
N ASP A 188 -10.05 -17.31 13.25
CA ASP A 188 -11.38 -17.91 13.34
C ASP A 188 -11.98 -17.82 14.77
N ASN A 189 -11.20 -17.36 15.74
CA ASN A 189 -11.64 -17.21 17.13
C ASN A 189 -10.93 -16.04 17.81
N MET A 190 -11.55 -14.87 17.81
CA MET A 190 -11.04 -13.64 18.42
C MET A 190 -11.52 -13.45 19.87
N GLN A 191 -12.40 -14.33 20.39
CA GLN A 191 -12.99 -14.19 21.72
C GLN A 191 -11.95 -14.02 22.84
N PRO A 192 -10.81 -14.76 22.87
CA PRO A 192 -9.82 -14.56 23.93
C PRO A 192 -9.23 -13.14 23.99
N VAL A 193 -9.14 -12.44 22.84
CA VAL A 193 -8.70 -11.04 22.79
C VAL A 193 -9.77 -10.12 23.37
N PHE A 194 -11.04 -10.35 23.05
CA PHE A 194 -12.13 -9.54 23.61
C PHE A 194 -12.29 -9.73 25.11
N ASP A 195 -12.05 -10.94 25.61
CA ASP A 195 -12.06 -11.23 27.06
C ASP A 195 -10.90 -10.49 27.75
N LEU A 196 -9.69 -10.53 27.17
CA LEU A 196 -8.53 -9.77 27.66
C LEU A 196 -8.78 -8.26 27.63
N LEU A 197 -9.33 -7.73 26.54
CA LEU A 197 -9.67 -6.31 26.42
C LEU A 197 -10.71 -5.88 27.47
N ALA A 198 -11.73 -6.70 27.70
CA ALA A 198 -12.75 -6.41 28.71
C ALA A 198 -12.17 -6.38 30.12
N GLU A 199 -11.18 -7.22 30.42
CA GLU A 199 -10.46 -7.25 31.71
C GLU A 199 -9.47 -6.10 31.86
N LYS A 200 -8.77 -5.73 30.77
CA LYS A 200 -7.60 -4.83 30.76
C LYS A 200 -7.84 -3.50 30.07
N ILE A 201 -9.09 -3.08 29.86
CA ILE A 201 -9.37 -1.84 29.12
C ILE A 201 -8.72 -0.61 29.79
N ASP A 202 -8.73 -0.55 31.12
CA ASP A 202 -8.11 0.53 31.90
C ASP A 202 -6.58 0.51 31.86
N TRP A 203 -5.99 -0.59 31.38
CA TRP A 203 -4.54 -0.74 31.18
C TRP A 203 -4.06 -0.04 29.90
N ILE A 204 -4.93 0.12 28.92
CA ILE A 204 -4.63 0.70 27.62
C ILE A 204 -4.53 2.23 27.78
N GLY A 205 -3.43 2.82 27.27
CA GLY A 205 -3.23 4.27 27.32
C GLY A 205 -4.15 5.02 26.37
N ALA A 206 -4.39 4.50 25.16
CA ALA A 206 -5.28 5.11 24.18
C ALA A 206 -5.84 4.11 23.17
N ILE A 207 -7.05 4.37 22.67
CA ILE A 207 -7.59 3.78 21.45
C ILE A 207 -7.57 4.86 20.37
N ALA A 208 -6.68 4.71 19.41
CA ALA A 208 -6.55 5.62 18.29
C ALA A 208 -7.45 5.21 17.12
N ASN A 209 -7.91 6.18 16.34
CA ASN A 209 -8.74 5.94 15.16
C ASN A 209 -7.93 5.68 13.87
N SER A 210 -6.61 5.92 13.89
CA SER A 210 -5.73 5.74 12.73
C SER A 210 -4.27 5.65 13.14
N GLY A 211 -3.41 5.10 12.25
CA GLY A 211 -1.97 5.09 12.46
C GLY A 211 -1.35 6.50 12.54
N ASN A 212 -1.91 7.47 11.83
CA ASN A 212 -1.47 8.87 11.94
C ASN A 212 -1.79 9.45 13.33
N ALA A 213 -2.96 9.12 13.90
CA ALA A 213 -3.32 9.54 15.26
C ALA A 213 -2.36 8.93 16.29
N GLN A 214 -2.02 7.63 16.18
CA GLN A 214 -1.01 7.00 17.04
C GLN A 214 0.35 7.71 16.97
N GLN A 215 0.83 8.01 15.74
CA GLN A 215 2.09 8.71 15.56
C GLN A 215 2.05 10.12 16.17
N THR A 216 0.93 10.83 16.06
CA THR A 216 0.75 12.14 16.68
C THR A 216 0.78 12.05 18.21
N MET A 217 0.05 11.10 18.80
CA MET A 217 0.08 10.85 20.25
C MET A 217 1.51 10.51 20.74
N TYR A 218 2.23 9.68 19.97
CA TYR A 218 3.63 9.37 20.26
C TYR A 218 4.53 10.60 20.21
N GLN A 219 4.40 11.45 19.20
CA GLN A 219 5.15 12.70 19.07
C GLN A 219 4.87 13.69 20.21
N GLN A 220 3.65 13.66 20.75
CA GLN A 220 3.20 14.49 21.87
C GLN A 220 3.60 13.92 23.23
N GLY A 221 4.11 12.68 23.27
CA GLY A 221 4.46 11.99 24.51
C GLY A 221 3.25 11.49 25.30
N GLU A 222 2.10 11.38 24.66
CA GLU A 222 0.89 10.83 25.27
C GLU A 222 0.94 9.30 25.41
N ILE A 223 1.67 8.65 24.51
CA ILE A 223 1.95 7.22 24.49
C ILE A 223 3.42 6.95 24.21
N ASP A 224 3.90 5.78 24.61
CA ASP A 224 5.26 5.34 24.35
C ASP A 224 5.37 4.12 23.45
N VAL A 225 4.25 3.43 23.20
CA VAL A 225 4.22 2.16 22.44
C VAL A 225 3.00 2.11 21.51
N PHE A 226 3.21 1.61 20.30
CA PHE A 226 2.13 1.34 19.35
C PHE A 226 2.55 0.33 18.28
N MET A 227 1.57 -0.24 17.56
CA MET A 227 1.83 -1.17 16.45
C MET A 227 2.20 -0.40 15.20
N ALA A 228 3.33 -0.74 14.58
CA ALA A 228 3.88 -0.01 13.45
C ALA A 228 4.63 -0.91 12.47
N SER A 229 4.81 -0.43 11.24
CA SER A 229 5.81 -0.97 10.33
C SER A 229 7.21 -0.39 10.62
N THR A 230 8.25 -1.08 10.15
CA THR A 230 9.63 -0.58 10.22
C THR A 230 9.79 0.79 9.55
N GLY A 231 9.06 1.05 8.45
CA GLY A 231 9.04 2.35 7.78
C GLY A 231 8.47 3.47 8.67
N ASN A 232 7.47 3.19 9.51
CA ASN A 232 6.97 4.18 10.47
C ASN A 232 8.03 4.55 11.51
N VAL A 233 8.78 3.58 12.02
CA VAL A 233 9.88 3.82 12.98
C VAL A 233 11.00 4.64 12.34
N ALA A 234 11.40 4.26 11.11
CA ALA A 234 12.40 5.01 10.35
C ALA A 234 11.99 6.48 10.16
N ARG A 235 10.71 6.73 9.82
CA ARG A 235 10.18 8.08 9.69
C ARG A 235 10.22 8.85 11.01
N LEU A 236 9.80 8.26 12.12
CA LEU A 236 9.84 8.94 13.43
C LEU A 236 11.27 9.31 13.83
N ARG A 237 12.24 8.44 13.58
CA ARG A 237 13.67 8.73 13.80
C ARG A 237 14.17 9.86 12.91
N SER A 238 13.75 9.92 11.65
CA SER A 238 14.14 11.03 10.76
C SER A 238 13.62 12.40 11.22
N LEU A 239 12.57 12.40 12.06
CA LEU A 239 12.04 13.58 12.73
C LEU A 239 12.76 13.89 14.06
N GLY A 240 13.81 13.12 14.41
CA GLY A 240 14.59 13.29 15.64
C GLY A 240 13.93 12.70 16.89
N LEU A 241 12.92 11.85 16.75
CA LEU A 241 12.23 11.23 17.89
C LEU A 241 12.93 9.93 18.31
N PRO A 242 13.10 9.67 19.62
CA PRO A 242 13.60 8.40 20.12
C PRO A 242 12.55 7.32 19.87
N CYS A 243 12.77 6.49 18.86
CA CYS A 243 11.86 5.42 18.49
C CYS A 243 12.66 4.18 18.09
N ASN A 244 12.31 3.04 18.66
CA ASN A 244 12.86 1.74 18.33
C ASN A 244 11.76 0.78 17.86
N PHE A 245 12.18 -0.31 17.23
CA PHE A 245 11.32 -1.37 16.76
C PHE A 245 11.62 -2.68 17.51
N ALA A 246 10.58 -3.34 18.00
CA ALA A 246 10.71 -4.66 18.58
C ALA A 246 9.97 -5.70 17.71
N HIS A 247 10.69 -6.77 17.36
CA HIS A 247 10.10 -7.93 16.74
C HIS A 247 9.39 -8.76 17.81
N PRO A 248 8.08 -9.03 17.67
CA PRO A 248 7.40 -9.93 18.60
C PRO A 248 8.02 -11.33 18.56
N GLN A 249 8.14 -11.99 19.73
CA GLN A 249 8.67 -13.36 19.81
C GLN A 249 7.86 -14.38 19.00
N SER A 250 6.57 -14.11 18.75
CA SER A 250 5.69 -14.91 17.88
C SER A 250 6.01 -14.78 16.39
N GLY A 251 6.96 -13.92 16.02
CA GLY A 251 7.28 -13.54 14.65
C GLY A 251 6.63 -12.21 14.25
N SER A 252 7.31 -11.50 13.37
CA SER A 252 6.82 -10.21 12.84
C SER A 252 5.81 -10.45 11.74
N PRO A 253 4.58 -9.94 11.86
CA PRO A 253 3.65 -9.96 10.75
C PRO A 253 4.18 -9.15 9.56
N ALA A 254 4.03 -9.70 8.35
CA ALA A 254 4.45 -9.05 7.12
C ALA A 254 3.27 -8.81 6.19
N ILE A 255 3.26 -7.64 5.57
CA ILE A 255 2.28 -7.25 4.54
C ILE A 255 3.04 -6.99 3.25
N PRO A 256 2.95 -7.84 2.24
CA PRO A 256 3.37 -7.48 0.91
C PRO A 256 2.40 -6.45 0.31
N VAL A 257 2.95 -5.55 -0.51
CA VAL A 257 2.17 -4.59 -1.28
C VAL A 257 2.37 -4.91 -2.75
N ALA A 258 1.27 -5.16 -3.46
CA ALA A 258 1.27 -5.62 -4.83
C ALA A 258 0.71 -4.59 -5.80
N ILE A 259 1.20 -4.63 -7.04
CA ILE A 259 0.53 -3.99 -8.18
C ILE A 259 -0.25 -5.06 -8.92
N HIS A 260 -1.54 -4.80 -9.16
CA HIS A 260 -2.42 -5.65 -9.95
C HIS A 260 -2.97 -4.91 -11.16
N MET A 261 -3.03 -5.60 -12.30
CA MET A 261 -3.75 -5.13 -13.46
C MET A 261 -5.25 -5.33 -13.26
N THR A 262 -6.05 -4.30 -13.53
CA THR A 262 -7.50 -4.42 -13.44
C THR A 262 -8.06 -5.17 -14.65
N LYS A 263 -9.12 -5.93 -14.43
CA LYS A 263 -9.86 -6.53 -15.51
C LYS A 263 -10.52 -5.44 -16.35
N GLY A 264 -10.19 -5.42 -17.65
CA GLY A 264 -10.64 -4.38 -18.56
C GLY A 264 -9.79 -3.11 -18.53
N ALA A 265 -8.54 -3.18 -18.10
CA ALA A 265 -7.56 -2.10 -18.23
C ALA A 265 -7.50 -1.59 -19.67
N SER A 266 -7.47 -0.27 -19.84
CA SER A 266 -7.54 0.37 -21.16
C SER A 266 -6.33 0.11 -22.03
N ASN A 267 -5.17 -0.11 -21.41
CA ASN A 267 -3.89 -0.38 -22.08
C ASN A 267 -3.05 -1.40 -21.27
N PRO A 268 -3.28 -2.71 -21.45
CA PRO A 268 -2.54 -3.75 -20.73
C PRO A 268 -1.02 -3.68 -20.94
N ASP A 269 -0.54 -3.34 -22.14
CA ASP A 269 0.90 -3.24 -22.44
C ASP A 269 1.55 -2.14 -21.58
N ALA A 270 0.88 -1.01 -21.41
CA ALA A 270 1.35 0.07 -20.56
C ALA A 270 1.32 -0.31 -19.06
N VAL A 271 0.33 -1.13 -18.63
CA VAL A 271 0.30 -1.66 -17.25
C VAL A 271 1.48 -2.58 -16.99
N TYR A 272 1.83 -3.47 -17.93
CA TYR A 272 3.03 -4.31 -17.80
C TYR A 272 4.31 -3.47 -17.67
N ALA A 273 4.48 -2.47 -18.54
CA ALA A 273 5.64 -1.58 -18.45
C ALA A 273 5.69 -0.80 -17.11
N TYR A 274 4.55 -0.41 -16.56
CA TYR A 274 4.46 0.21 -15.24
C TYR A 274 4.82 -0.77 -14.11
N MET A 275 4.31 -1.99 -14.15
CA MET A 275 4.66 -3.05 -13.20
C MET A 275 6.17 -3.33 -13.23
N ASP A 276 6.72 -3.48 -14.42
CA ASP A 276 8.14 -3.77 -14.62
C ASP A 276 9.03 -2.61 -14.11
N ALA A 277 8.63 -1.37 -14.39
CA ALA A 277 9.29 -0.19 -13.84
C ALA A 277 9.33 -0.20 -12.29
N ALA A 278 8.22 -0.57 -11.65
CA ALA A 278 8.12 -0.58 -10.19
C ALA A 278 9.01 -1.63 -9.51
N ILE A 279 9.28 -2.75 -10.19
CA ILE A 279 10.13 -3.84 -9.69
C ILE A 279 11.56 -3.78 -10.23
N SER A 280 11.88 -2.79 -11.07
CA SER A 280 13.22 -2.62 -11.61
C SER A 280 14.24 -2.30 -10.52
N THR A 281 15.51 -2.69 -10.74
CA THR A 281 16.60 -2.34 -9.84
C THR A 281 16.70 -0.83 -9.63
N ALA A 282 16.42 -0.03 -10.67
CA ALA A 282 16.45 1.43 -10.62
C ALA A 282 15.37 2.03 -9.71
N ALA A 283 14.13 1.52 -9.77
CA ALA A 283 13.05 1.97 -8.89
C ALA A 283 13.25 1.46 -7.46
N GLN A 284 13.50 0.17 -7.31
CA GLN A 284 13.64 -0.49 -6.00
C GLN A 284 14.79 0.09 -5.18
N SER A 285 15.92 0.45 -5.81
CA SER A 285 17.04 1.12 -5.12
C SER A 285 16.63 2.49 -4.58
N GLN A 286 15.85 3.28 -5.33
CA GLN A 286 15.38 4.58 -4.87
C GLN A 286 14.28 4.46 -3.81
N LEU A 287 13.39 3.48 -3.96
CA LEU A 287 12.32 3.20 -2.98
C LEU A 287 12.87 2.69 -1.64
N ALA A 288 14.03 2.05 -1.64
CA ALA A 288 14.69 1.59 -0.42
C ALA A 288 15.36 2.72 0.39
N GLU A 289 15.62 3.87 -0.23
CA GLU A 289 16.25 5.01 0.43
C GLU A 289 15.22 5.89 1.17
N PRO A 290 15.65 6.68 2.17
CA PRO A 290 14.79 7.68 2.80
C PRO A 290 14.22 8.68 1.77
N PRO A 291 13.00 9.19 1.94
CA PRO A 291 12.12 9.02 3.11
C PRO A 291 11.24 7.76 3.07
N THR A 292 11.30 6.95 2.02
CA THR A 292 10.46 5.77 1.84
C THR A 292 10.92 4.59 2.68
N GLY A 293 12.15 4.13 2.50
CA GLY A 293 12.71 3.00 3.26
C GLY A 293 11.97 1.68 3.02
N TYR A 294 11.42 1.48 1.80
CA TYR A 294 10.68 0.27 1.47
C TYR A 294 11.63 -0.92 1.29
N VAL A 295 11.28 -2.05 1.88
CA VAL A 295 12.05 -3.29 1.75
C VAL A 295 11.97 -3.77 0.31
N PRO A 296 13.09 -3.84 -0.43
CA PRO A 296 13.07 -4.23 -1.82
C PRO A 296 12.70 -5.71 -1.97
N THR A 297 11.94 -5.99 -3.00
CA THR A 297 11.60 -7.35 -3.44
C THR A 297 12.50 -7.83 -4.59
N ASN A 298 13.23 -6.92 -5.21
CA ASN A 298 14.25 -7.24 -6.21
C ASN A 298 15.54 -7.67 -5.50
N SER A 299 15.99 -8.89 -5.75
CA SER A 299 17.12 -9.54 -5.08
C SER A 299 18.50 -8.91 -5.41
N GLU A 300 18.58 -8.11 -6.48
CA GLU A 300 19.80 -7.36 -6.82
C GLU A 300 19.92 -6.05 -6.03
N VAL A 301 18.86 -5.62 -5.34
CA VAL A 301 18.88 -4.39 -4.56
C VAL A 301 19.28 -4.72 -3.11
N PRO A 302 20.45 -4.26 -2.65
CA PRO A 302 20.86 -4.51 -1.27
C PRO A 302 19.97 -3.70 -0.32
N PHE A 303 19.71 -4.27 0.86
CA PHE A 303 19.09 -3.51 1.92
C PHE A 303 19.97 -2.33 2.32
N THR A 304 19.40 -1.15 2.47
CA THR A 304 20.07 0.02 3.00
C THR A 304 20.42 -0.18 4.48
N ASP A 305 21.30 0.64 5.03
CA ASP A 305 21.63 0.58 6.48
C ASP A 305 20.37 0.77 7.33
N LEU A 306 19.49 1.66 6.90
CA LEU A 306 18.20 1.89 7.55
C LEU A 306 17.32 0.63 7.59
N ILE A 307 17.21 -0.08 6.46
CA ILE A 307 16.43 -1.33 6.39
C ILE A 307 17.10 -2.42 7.22
N ARG A 308 18.43 -2.58 7.10
CA ARG A 308 19.20 -3.61 7.83
C ARG A 308 19.11 -3.49 9.34
N GLU A 309 18.83 -2.31 9.85
CA GLU A 309 18.65 -2.10 11.28
C GLU A 309 17.43 -2.88 11.82
N PHE A 310 16.37 -3.04 11.00
CA PHE A 310 15.11 -3.65 11.42
C PHE A 310 14.76 -4.93 10.66
N VAL A 311 15.26 -5.10 9.45
CA VAL A 311 14.89 -6.20 8.57
C VAL A 311 16.14 -6.87 8.00
N THR A 312 16.21 -8.17 8.18
CA THR A 312 17.24 -9.02 7.59
C THR A 312 16.58 -10.06 6.68
N PRO A 313 17.32 -10.74 5.80
CA PRO A 313 16.78 -11.89 5.07
C PRO A 313 16.17 -12.96 5.99
N GLU A 314 16.74 -13.16 7.18
CA GLU A 314 16.22 -14.08 8.20
C GLU A 314 14.89 -13.58 8.77
N THR A 315 14.76 -12.26 9.06
CA THR A 315 13.50 -11.65 9.49
C THR A 315 12.39 -11.91 8.46
N LEU A 316 12.69 -11.74 7.17
CA LEU A 316 11.72 -11.98 6.09
C LEU A 316 11.37 -13.45 5.94
N SER A 317 12.34 -14.38 6.10
CA SER A 317 12.09 -15.81 6.03
C SER A 317 11.23 -16.33 7.18
N ASN A 318 11.31 -15.67 8.34
CA ASN A 318 10.56 -15.99 9.55
C ASN A 318 9.29 -15.11 9.73
N ALA A 319 8.98 -14.27 8.73
CA ALA A 319 7.82 -13.39 8.80
C ALA A 319 6.52 -14.19 8.80
N VAL A 320 5.55 -13.70 9.58
CA VAL A 320 4.21 -14.30 9.66
C VAL A 320 3.32 -13.65 8.62
N TYR A 321 2.75 -14.47 7.74
CA TYR A 321 1.76 -14.02 6.77
C TYR A 321 0.36 -14.41 7.24
N PRO A 322 -0.50 -13.45 7.58
CA PRO A 322 -1.83 -13.74 8.08
C PRO A 322 -2.74 -14.36 7.01
N ASP A 323 -3.69 -15.18 7.44
CA ASP A 323 -4.81 -15.63 6.58
C ASP A 323 -5.81 -14.48 6.39
N TRP A 324 -5.60 -13.69 5.35
CA TRP A 324 -6.45 -12.56 5.01
C TRP A 324 -7.86 -12.97 4.59
N ALA A 325 -8.06 -14.18 4.07
CA ALA A 325 -9.39 -14.66 3.74
C ALA A 325 -10.23 -14.88 5.03
N ALA A 326 -9.64 -15.54 6.02
CA ALA A 326 -10.27 -15.68 7.34
C ALA A 326 -10.51 -14.33 8.02
N ILE A 327 -9.51 -13.43 7.97
CA ILE A 327 -9.62 -12.07 8.52
C ILE A 327 -10.78 -11.32 7.88
N ASN A 328 -10.88 -11.30 6.54
CA ASN A 328 -11.92 -10.56 5.83
C ASN A 328 -13.33 -11.09 6.13
N ARG A 329 -13.50 -12.41 6.26
CA ARG A 329 -14.79 -13.01 6.63
C ARG A 329 -15.29 -12.52 7.99
N ASN A 330 -14.38 -12.35 8.95
CA ASN A 330 -14.73 -12.10 10.36
C ASN A 330 -14.57 -10.64 10.79
N ARG A 331 -13.87 -9.80 9.99
CA ARG A 331 -13.49 -8.43 10.36
C ARG A 331 -14.65 -7.54 10.77
N ALA A 332 -15.80 -7.64 10.11
CA ALA A 332 -16.96 -6.81 10.42
C ALA A 332 -17.52 -7.13 11.83
N GLU A 333 -17.61 -8.41 12.16
CA GLU A 333 -18.03 -8.88 13.48
C GLU A 333 -17.02 -8.45 14.56
N TRP A 334 -15.72 -8.62 14.30
CA TRP A 334 -14.69 -8.19 15.25
C TRP A 334 -14.70 -6.68 15.48
N THR A 335 -14.95 -5.88 14.44
CA THR A 335 -15.05 -4.43 14.59
C THR A 335 -16.19 -4.05 15.50
N ALA A 336 -17.37 -4.64 15.29
CA ALA A 336 -18.55 -4.37 16.11
C ALA A 336 -18.34 -4.79 17.59
N GLU A 337 -17.69 -5.93 17.81
CA GLU A 337 -17.39 -6.42 19.16
C GLU A 337 -16.33 -5.57 19.86
N PHE A 338 -15.26 -5.18 19.13
CA PHE A 338 -14.24 -4.26 19.63
C PHE A 338 -14.86 -2.95 20.10
N ASP A 339 -15.68 -2.31 19.23
CA ASP A 339 -16.34 -1.05 19.55
C ASP A 339 -17.23 -1.19 20.79
N ARG A 340 -17.90 -2.34 20.95
CA ARG A 340 -18.73 -2.64 22.13
C ARG A 340 -17.91 -2.78 23.41
N VAL A 341 -16.72 -3.37 23.33
CA VAL A 341 -15.84 -3.58 24.48
C VAL A 341 -15.20 -2.27 24.92
N VAL A 342 -14.69 -1.47 23.95
CA VAL A 342 -13.98 -0.22 24.26
C VAL A 342 -14.92 0.95 24.63
N ALA A 343 -16.22 0.84 24.36
CA ALA A 343 -17.21 1.84 24.75
C ALA A 343 -17.70 1.71 26.22
N ARG A 344 -17.22 0.69 26.94
CA ARG A 344 -17.59 0.45 28.36
C ARG A 344 -16.74 1.30 29.28
#